data_bad082371f4ce88f51a917bcfb0415d4
#
_entry.id   bad082371f4ce88f51a917bcfb0415d4
#
_cell.length_a   1.000
_cell.length_b   1.000
_cell.length_c   1.000
_cell.angle_alpha   90.00
_cell.angle_beta   90.00
_cell.angle_gamma   90.00
#
_symmetry.space_group_name_H-M   'P 1'
#
loop_
_entity.id
_entity.type
_entity.pdbx_description
1 polymer ?
#
loop_
_entity_poly.entity_id
_entity_poly.type
_entity_poly.pdbx_seq_one_letter_code
_entity_poly.pdbx_strand_id
1 'polypeptide(L)'
;MTMLATFTPPARQTVIRAGLLASEGGATRLGDGYLLLALAESQPLTSPVDLGVTAAMVRAQLGAQTPRRHDGHLLATLGIDLDEVRRRALDAASGRLDDPARWRLRRSRVRLLRVTLTGPAAEITLNEGGRKAIEVARWASRRGHRTQIAREDLLWGLLADASSESVRILRRGQVDLGRLWADLRRWHQSA
;
A
#
# COMPACT_ATOMS: atom_id res chain seq x y z
N MET A 1 -19.00 -10.25 -1.94
CA MET A 1 -17.64 -10.59 -2.41
C MET A 1 -16.68 -9.48 -2.01
N THR A 2 -15.55 -9.79 -1.39
CA THR A 2 -14.56 -8.77 -1.01
C THR A 2 -13.68 -8.45 -2.22
N MET A 3 -13.36 -7.17 -2.42
CA MET A 3 -12.46 -6.77 -3.54
C MET A 3 -11.09 -7.45 -3.47
N LEU A 4 -10.61 -7.86 -2.28
CA LEU A 4 -9.34 -8.57 -2.12
C LEU A 4 -9.30 -9.94 -2.81
N ALA A 5 -10.46 -10.57 -3.05
CA ALA A 5 -10.50 -11.84 -3.79
C ALA A 5 -10.08 -11.70 -5.27
N THR A 6 -10.08 -10.47 -5.80
CA THR A 6 -9.65 -10.20 -7.18
C THR A 6 -8.14 -9.97 -7.31
N PHE A 7 -7.37 -10.06 -6.21
CA PHE A 7 -5.93 -9.90 -6.22
C PHE A 7 -5.23 -11.26 -6.20
N THR A 8 -4.08 -11.36 -6.85
CA THR A 8 -3.18 -12.51 -6.66
C THR A 8 -2.73 -12.58 -5.21
N PRO A 9 -2.35 -13.76 -4.69
CA PRO A 9 -1.87 -13.88 -3.31
C PRO A 9 -0.77 -12.87 -2.95
N PRO A 10 0.29 -12.67 -3.77
CA PRO A 10 1.31 -11.67 -3.47
C PRO A 10 0.79 -10.23 -3.46
N ALA A 11 -0.07 -9.85 -4.42
CA ALA A 11 -0.63 -8.51 -4.48
C ALA A 11 -1.59 -8.24 -3.31
N ARG A 12 -2.33 -9.26 -2.86
CA ARG A 12 -3.18 -9.18 -1.67
C ARG A 12 -2.37 -8.93 -0.42
N GLN A 13 -1.26 -9.65 -0.23
CA GLN A 13 -0.32 -9.44 0.87
C GLN A 13 0.25 -8.03 0.85
N THR A 14 0.62 -7.51 -0.33
CA THR A 14 1.08 -6.12 -0.47
C THR A 14 0.05 -5.11 0.01
N VAL A 15 -1.24 -5.26 -0.35
CA VAL A 15 -2.30 -4.34 0.10
C VAL A 15 -2.52 -4.45 1.62
N ILE A 16 -2.50 -5.65 2.18
CA ILE A 16 -2.60 -5.88 3.62
C ILE A 16 -1.42 -5.23 4.34
N ARG A 17 -0.20 -5.49 3.88
CA ARG A 17 1.03 -4.91 4.45
C ARG A 17 1.01 -3.37 4.40
N ALA A 18 0.53 -2.78 3.30
CA ALA A 18 0.35 -1.33 3.21
C ALA A 18 -0.61 -0.79 4.29
N GLY A 19 -1.69 -1.50 4.56
CA GLY A 19 -2.64 -1.15 5.63
C GLY A 19 -2.01 -1.22 7.02
N LEU A 20 -1.21 -2.25 7.30
CA LEU A 20 -0.46 -2.39 8.54
C LEU A 20 0.56 -1.27 8.71
N LEU A 21 1.38 -1.01 7.69
CA LEU A 21 2.37 0.07 7.69
C LEU A 21 1.75 1.46 7.91
N ALA A 22 0.59 1.71 7.30
CA ALA A 22 -0.13 2.95 7.51
C ALA A 22 -0.63 3.07 8.95
N SER A 23 -1.16 1.98 9.53
CA SER A 23 -1.60 1.92 10.92
C SER A 23 -0.43 2.09 11.90
N GLU A 24 0.68 1.39 11.66
CA GLU A 24 1.94 1.50 12.43
C GLU A 24 2.48 2.94 12.42
N GLY A 25 2.44 3.58 11.24
CA GLY A 25 2.82 4.99 11.07
C GLY A 25 1.82 6.01 11.63
N GLY A 26 0.73 5.55 12.25
CA GLY A 26 -0.30 6.43 12.80
C GLY A 26 -1.11 7.19 11.75
N ALA A 27 -1.08 6.75 10.49
CA ALA A 27 -1.87 7.35 9.42
C ALA A 27 -3.37 7.06 9.62
N THR A 28 -4.19 8.07 9.40
CA THR A 28 -5.66 7.93 9.46
C THR A 28 -6.26 7.37 8.18
N ARG A 29 -5.49 7.38 7.10
CA ARG A 29 -5.91 6.91 5.78
C ARG A 29 -4.77 6.20 5.06
N LEU A 30 -5.10 5.14 4.32
CA LEU A 30 -4.17 4.42 3.47
C LEU A 30 -3.95 5.18 2.17
N GLY A 31 -2.76 5.76 2.01
CA GLY A 31 -2.32 6.47 0.80
C GLY A 31 -1.56 5.57 -0.16
N ASP A 32 -1.35 6.10 -1.36
CA ASP A 32 -0.53 5.47 -2.40
C ASP A 32 0.95 5.35 -2.01
N GLY A 33 1.48 6.25 -1.18
CA GLY A 33 2.83 6.15 -0.64
C GLY A 33 3.04 4.90 0.23
N TYR A 34 2.05 4.49 1.04
CA TYR A 34 2.15 3.24 1.81
C TYR A 34 2.01 2.00 0.93
N LEU A 35 1.22 2.07 -0.15
CA LEU A 35 1.18 1.00 -1.15
C LEU A 35 2.53 0.85 -1.85
N LEU A 36 3.20 1.95 -2.18
CA LEU A 36 4.55 1.96 -2.72
C LEU A 36 5.55 1.35 -1.72
N LEU A 37 5.47 1.71 -0.45
CA LEU A 37 6.33 1.15 0.60
C LEU A 37 6.17 -0.37 0.70
N ALA A 38 4.94 -0.85 0.73
CA ALA A 38 4.67 -2.30 0.80
C ALA A 38 5.16 -3.04 -0.46
N LEU A 39 5.07 -2.42 -1.64
CA LEU A 39 5.66 -2.97 -2.86
C LEU A 39 7.19 -3.04 -2.76
N ALA A 40 7.84 -2.00 -2.23
CA ALA A 40 9.28 -1.97 -2.04
C ALA A 40 9.77 -2.99 -1.00
N GLU A 41 8.95 -3.32 0.02
CA GLU A 41 9.23 -4.41 0.98
C GLU A 41 9.07 -5.81 0.36
N SER A 42 8.18 -5.96 -0.60
CA SER A 42 7.82 -7.25 -1.20
C SER A 42 8.59 -7.58 -2.50
N GLN A 43 9.74 -6.94 -2.73
CA GLN A 43 10.60 -7.26 -3.88
C GLN A 43 11.20 -8.69 -3.79
N PRO A 44 11.56 -9.28 -4.93
CA PRO A 44 11.51 -8.74 -6.31
C PRO A 44 10.11 -8.78 -6.93
N LEU A 45 9.87 -7.86 -7.87
CA LEU A 45 8.74 -7.91 -8.79
C LEU A 45 9.04 -8.91 -9.92
N THR A 46 8.06 -9.22 -10.75
CA THR A 46 8.26 -10.10 -11.90
C THR A 46 9.15 -9.41 -12.96
N SER A 47 10.24 -10.10 -13.35
CA SER A 47 11.12 -9.60 -14.42
C SER A 47 10.32 -9.24 -15.69
N PRO A 48 10.60 -8.15 -16.38
CA PRO A 48 11.76 -7.26 -16.24
C PRO A 48 11.53 -6.05 -15.29
N VAL A 49 10.48 -6.04 -14.49
CA VAL A 49 10.11 -4.86 -13.68
C VAL A 49 11.00 -4.76 -12.46
N ASP A 50 11.74 -3.66 -12.37
CA ASP A 50 12.53 -3.29 -11.18
C ASP A 50 12.05 -1.93 -10.68
N LEU A 51 11.69 -1.86 -9.39
CA LEU A 51 11.19 -0.63 -8.79
C LEU A 51 12.28 0.46 -8.66
N GLY A 52 13.54 0.08 -8.59
CA GLY A 52 14.67 1.00 -8.52
C GLY A 52 14.80 1.76 -7.21
N VAL A 53 14.02 1.40 -6.17
CA VAL A 53 14.06 2.01 -4.84
C VAL A 53 14.00 0.96 -3.74
N THR A 54 14.60 1.30 -2.59
CA THR A 54 14.54 0.47 -1.40
C THR A 54 13.40 0.87 -0.48
N ALA A 55 12.88 -0.07 0.28
CA ALA A 55 11.87 0.20 1.30
C ALA A 55 12.33 1.24 2.34
N ALA A 56 13.61 1.23 2.69
CA ALA A 56 14.20 2.20 3.63
C ALA A 56 14.09 3.64 3.09
N MET A 57 14.39 3.85 1.80
CA MET A 57 14.29 5.16 1.17
C MET A 57 12.82 5.64 1.12
N VAL A 58 11.89 4.77 0.72
CA VAL A 58 10.46 5.11 0.68
C VAL A 58 9.96 5.47 2.07
N ARG A 59 10.33 4.68 3.10
CA ARG A 59 9.95 4.93 4.50
C ARG A 59 10.48 6.25 5.02
N ALA A 60 11.73 6.59 4.74
CA ALA A 60 12.32 7.87 5.13
C ALA A 60 11.55 9.06 4.55
N GLN A 61 11.10 8.97 3.30
CA GLN A 61 10.35 10.02 2.64
C GLN A 61 8.91 10.15 3.16
N LEU A 62 8.26 9.05 3.50
CA LEU A 62 6.93 9.05 4.14
C LEU A 62 7.01 9.64 5.55
N GLY A 63 8.00 9.25 6.35
CA GLY A 63 8.20 9.76 7.71
C GLY A 63 8.47 11.27 7.76
N ALA A 64 9.11 11.84 6.74
CA ALA A 64 9.33 13.26 6.63
C ALA A 64 8.05 14.08 6.39
N GLN A 65 6.98 13.46 5.93
CA GLN A 65 5.71 14.11 5.59
C GLN A 65 4.61 13.91 6.63
N THR A 66 4.77 12.95 7.54
CA THR A 66 3.79 12.68 8.59
C THR A 66 4.03 13.65 9.74
N PRO A 67 3.13 14.60 10.02
CA PRO A 67 3.27 15.43 11.22
C PRO A 67 3.25 14.52 12.44
N ARG A 68 4.31 14.59 13.27
CA ARG A 68 4.35 13.90 14.56
C ARG A 68 3.14 14.36 15.35
N ARG A 69 2.20 13.46 15.60
CA ARG A 69 1.04 13.78 16.43
C ARG A 69 1.54 14.13 17.82
N HIS A 70 1.18 15.32 18.29
CA HIS A 70 1.47 15.82 19.65
C HIS A 70 0.84 14.93 20.75
N ASP A 71 -0.15 14.10 20.39
CA ASP A 71 -0.87 13.21 21.33
C ASP A 71 0.03 12.16 21.97
N GLY A 72 1.09 11.72 21.29
CA GLY A 72 2.08 10.79 21.84
C GLY A 72 2.85 11.37 23.03
N HIS A 73 3.09 12.68 23.04
CA HIS A 73 3.77 13.36 24.13
C HIS A 73 2.89 13.44 25.39
N LEU A 74 1.59 13.67 25.23
CA LEU A 74 0.64 13.71 26.34
C LEU A 74 0.49 12.33 27.00
N LEU A 75 0.50 11.25 26.22
CA LEU A 75 0.39 9.89 26.77
C LEU A 75 1.72 9.42 27.38
N ALA A 76 2.85 9.86 26.83
CA ALA A 76 4.16 9.62 27.42
C ALA A 76 4.31 10.28 28.80
N THR A 77 3.71 11.46 29.03
CA THR A 77 3.68 12.12 30.35
C THR A 77 2.83 11.35 31.37
N LEU A 78 1.90 10.51 30.92
CA LEU A 78 1.11 9.60 31.75
C LEU A 78 1.80 8.22 31.92
N GLY A 79 3.04 8.06 31.46
CA GLY A 79 3.78 6.81 31.53
C GLY A 79 3.31 5.74 30.56
N ILE A 80 2.45 6.09 29.58
CA ILE A 80 1.94 5.15 28.57
C ILE A 80 2.78 5.29 27.32
N ASP A 81 3.66 4.28 27.07
CA ASP A 81 4.37 4.14 25.82
C ASP A 81 3.46 3.50 24.77
N LEU A 82 2.88 4.34 23.90
CA LEU A 82 2.01 3.89 22.83
C LEU A 82 2.71 2.97 21.83
N ASP A 83 4.00 3.14 21.63
CA ASP A 83 4.76 2.31 20.69
C ASP A 83 4.99 0.92 21.27
N GLU A 84 5.19 0.84 22.59
CA GLU A 84 5.24 -0.43 23.32
C GLU A 84 3.89 -1.14 23.32
N VAL A 85 2.80 -0.42 23.59
CA VAL A 85 1.43 -0.98 23.54
C VAL A 85 1.10 -1.49 22.15
N ARG A 86 1.42 -0.72 21.12
CA ARG A 86 1.25 -1.14 19.72
C ARG A 86 2.10 -2.35 19.38
N ARG A 87 3.38 -2.36 19.76
CA ARG A 87 4.28 -3.49 19.53
C ARG A 87 3.75 -4.75 20.19
N ARG A 88 3.35 -4.71 21.47
CA ARG A 88 2.76 -5.87 22.19
C ARG A 88 1.46 -6.33 21.56
N ALA A 89 0.60 -5.41 21.10
CA ALA A 89 -0.62 -5.75 20.39
C ALA A 89 -0.34 -6.41 19.03
N LEU A 90 0.68 -5.95 18.33
CA LEU A 90 1.15 -6.54 17.08
C LEU A 90 1.80 -7.91 17.31
N ASP A 91 2.63 -8.06 18.33
CA ASP A 91 3.28 -9.32 18.71
C ASP A 91 2.25 -10.37 19.15
N ALA A 92 1.27 -9.99 19.96
CA ALA A 92 0.16 -10.87 20.37
C ALA A 92 -0.73 -11.30 19.20
N ALA A 93 -0.76 -10.49 18.13
CA ALA A 93 -1.56 -10.74 16.94
C ALA A 93 -0.75 -11.36 15.79
N SER A 94 0.60 -11.42 15.87
CA SER A 94 1.51 -11.69 14.74
C SER A 94 1.22 -12.99 14.00
N GLY A 95 0.76 -14.05 14.66
CA GLY A 95 0.32 -15.28 13.98
C GLY A 95 -1.03 -15.19 13.25
N ARG A 96 -1.76 -14.06 13.36
CA ARG A 96 -3.10 -13.85 12.78
C ARG A 96 -3.20 -12.64 11.85
N LEU A 97 -2.20 -11.76 11.87
CA LEU A 97 -2.22 -10.51 11.12
C LEU A 97 -2.04 -10.73 9.62
N ASP A 98 -1.20 -11.71 9.27
CA ASP A 98 -0.87 -12.01 7.88
C ASP A 98 -1.85 -12.97 7.20
N ASP A 99 -2.90 -13.44 7.92
CA ASP A 99 -3.91 -14.32 7.33
C ASP A 99 -4.80 -13.53 6.35
N PRO A 100 -4.62 -13.71 5.03
CA PRO A 100 -5.36 -12.95 4.03
C PRO A 100 -6.87 -13.21 4.07
N ALA A 101 -7.31 -14.31 4.68
CA ALA A 101 -8.73 -14.65 4.79
C ALA A 101 -9.48 -13.73 5.76
N ARG A 102 -8.77 -13.10 6.69
CA ARG A 102 -9.34 -12.19 7.70
C ARG A 102 -9.40 -10.74 7.22
N TRP A 103 -8.75 -10.41 6.12
CA TRP A 103 -8.73 -9.07 5.58
C TRP A 103 -9.79 -8.88 4.51
N ARG A 104 -10.43 -7.73 4.54
CA ARG A 104 -11.50 -7.38 3.59
C ARG A 104 -11.31 -5.97 3.06
N LEU A 105 -11.28 -5.83 1.76
CA LEU A 105 -11.36 -4.54 1.10
C LEU A 105 -12.80 -4.34 0.63
N ARG A 106 -13.49 -3.35 1.19
CA ARG A 106 -14.91 -3.10 0.92
C ARG A 106 -15.13 -1.69 0.37
N ARG A 107 -15.98 -1.59 -0.63
CA ARG A 107 -16.51 -0.31 -1.09
C ARG A 107 -17.82 -0.04 -0.35
N SER A 108 -17.97 1.18 0.19
CA SER A 108 -19.21 1.59 0.84
C SER A 108 -20.37 1.63 -0.18
N ARG A 109 -21.52 1.11 0.19
CA ARG A 109 -22.72 1.18 -0.64
C ARG A 109 -23.36 2.58 -0.59
N VAL A 110 -23.22 3.27 0.53
CA VAL A 110 -23.81 4.61 0.75
C VAL A 110 -22.86 5.71 0.26
N ARG A 111 -21.56 5.54 0.47
CA ARG A 111 -20.52 6.47 0.00
C ARG A 111 -19.66 5.76 -1.05
N LEU A 112 -20.12 5.75 -2.29
CA LEU A 112 -19.51 5.01 -3.42
C LEU A 112 -18.01 5.23 -3.61
N LEU A 113 -17.50 6.38 -3.14
CA LEU A 113 -16.07 6.72 -3.21
C LEU A 113 -15.27 6.25 -2.00
N ARG A 114 -15.92 5.69 -0.96
CA ARG A 114 -15.22 5.23 0.24
C ARG A 114 -14.88 3.75 0.10
N VAL A 115 -13.57 3.45 0.13
CA VAL A 115 -13.04 2.09 0.17
C VAL A 115 -12.32 1.93 1.51
N THR A 116 -12.63 0.87 2.24
CA THR A 116 -12.05 0.58 3.56
C THR A 116 -11.41 -0.80 3.53
N LEU A 117 -10.18 -0.87 4.02
CA LEU A 117 -9.47 -2.10 4.33
C LEU A 117 -9.72 -2.42 5.81
N THR A 118 -10.34 -3.55 6.08
CA THR A 118 -10.66 -4.02 7.44
C THR A 118 -9.99 -5.35 7.68
N GLY A 119 -9.30 -5.50 8.80
CA GLY A 119 -8.63 -6.71 9.22
C GLY A 119 -8.48 -6.80 10.74
N PRO A 120 -7.79 -7.84 11.25
CA PRO A 120 -7.66 -8.10 12.68
C PRO A 120 -6.99 -6.98 13.47
N ALA A 121 -6.08 -6.24 12.84
CA ALA A 121 -5.25 -5.22 13.49
C ALA A 121 -5.54 -3.80 13.02
N ALA A 122 -6.32 -3.62 11.96
CA ALA A 122 -6.57 -2.29 11.42
C ALA A 122 -7.90 -2.21 10.67
N GLU A 123 -8.56 -1.07 10.84
CA GLU A 123 -9.60 -0.61 9.93
C GLU A 123 -9.16 0.74 9.37
N ILE A 124 -8.79 0.78 8.09
CA ILE A 124 -8.25 1.99 7.49
C ILE A 124 -8.95 2.30 6.16
N THR A 125 -9.40 3.55 6.03
CA THR A 125 -10.02 4.03 4.79
C THR A 125 -8.95 4.49 3.81
N LEU A 126 -9.08 4.13 2.54
CA LEU A 126 -8.19 4.60 1.50
C LEU A 126 -8.43 6.10 1.26
N ASN A 127 -7.34 6.84 1.08
CA ASN A 127 -7.42 8.20 0.55
C ASN A 127 -7.68 8.15 -0.97
N GLU A 128 -7.77 9.31 -1.60
CA GLU A 128 -8.02 9.40 -3.04
C GLU A 128 -6.92 8.73 -3.88
N GLY A 129 -5.64 8.97 -3.55
CA GLY A 129 -4.50 8.37 -4.24
C GLY A 129 -4.48 6.85 -4.14
N GLY A 130 -4.64 6.31 -2.92
CA GLY A 130 -4.70 4.85 -2.72
C GLY A 130 -5.90 4.20 -3.42
N ARG A 131 -7.07 4.85 -3.41
CA ARG A 131 -8.25 4.37 -4.11
C ARG A 131 -8.04 4.36 -5.63
N LYS A 132 -7.54 5.48 -6.19
CA LYS A 132 -7.24 5.63 -7.61
C LYS A 132 -6.22 4.60 -8.09
N ALA A 133 -5.17 4.36 -7.31
CA ALA A 133 -4.17 3.35 -7.62
C ALA A 133 -4.79 1.95 -7.76
N ILE A 134 -5.67 1.55 -6.84
CA ILE A 134 -6.35 0.24 -6.90
C ILE A 134 -7.35 0.18 -8.07
N GLU A 135 -8.10 1.25 -8.36
CA GLU A 135 -9.03 1.29 -9.48
C GLU A 135 -8.29 1.16 -10.81
N VAL A 136 -7.18 1.87 -10.98
CA VAL A 136 -6.34 1.79 -12.19
C VAL A 136 -5.66 0.42 -12.28
N ALA A 137 -5.15 -0.15 -11.18
CA ALA A 137 -4.60 -1.51 -11.18
C ALA A 137 -5.63 -2.54 -11.67
N ARG A 138 -6.89 -2.42 -11.23
CA ARG A 138 -7.98 -3.28 -11.69
C ARG A 138 -8.26 -3.09 -13.18
N TRP A 139 -8.23 -1.85 -13.66
CA TRP A 139 -8.39 -1.57 -15.08
C TRP A 139 -7.22 -2.17 -15.89
N ALA A 140 -5.98 -2.01 -15.43
CA ALA A 140 -4.79 -2.55 -16.06
C ALA A 140 -4.85 -4.07 -16.17
N SER A 141 -5.22 -4.80 -15.09
CA SER A 141 -5.35 -6.25 -15.13
C SER A 141 -6.37 -6.72 -16.17
N ARG A 142 -7.53 -6.04 -16.27
CA ARG A 142 -8.56 -6.36 -17.26
C ARG A 142 -8.08 -6.11 -18.69
N ARG A 143 -7.36 -5.01 -18.92
CA ARG A 143 -6.77 -4.70 -20.22
C ARG A 143 -5.74 -5.74 -20.65
N GLY A 144 -5.00 -6.32 -19.70
CA GLY A 144 -4.10 -7.44 -19.90
C GLY A 144 -4.80 -8.81 -19.91
N HIS A 145 -6.15 -8.85 -20.04
CA HIS A 145 -6.97 -10.07 -20.06
C HIS A 145 -6.79 -10.98 -18.83
N ARG A 146 -6.30 -10.43 -17.70
CA ARG A 146 -6.12 -11.16 -16.45
C ARG A 146 -7.36 -11.10 -15.58
N THR A 147 -7.63 -12.18 -14.88
CA THR A 147 -8.75 -12.29 -13.92
C THR A 147 -8.39 -11.75 -12.54
N GLN A 148 -7.09 -11.65 -12.24
CA GLN A 148 -6.58 -11.19 -10.95
C GLN A 148 -5.61 -10.02 -11.13
N ILE A 149 -5.59 -9.16 -10.12
CA ILE A 149 -4.69 -8.00 -10.04
C ILE A 149 -3.35 -8.45 -9.47
N ALA A 150 -2.27 -8.27 -10.23
CA ALA A 150 -0.90 -8.56 -9.82
C ALA A 150 -0.25 -7.36 -9.12
N ARG A 151 0.95 -7.55 -8.55
CA ARG A 151 1.74 -6.44 -7.95
C ARG A 151 2.15 -5.41 -8.99
N GLU A 152 2.44 -5.84 -10.20
CA GLU A 152 2.80 -5.00 -11.33
C GLU A 152 1.62 -4.13 -11.78
N ASP A 153 0.39 -4.64 -11.68
CA ASP A 153 -0.81 -3.82 -11.91
C ASP A 153 -0.96 -2.76 -10.81
N LEU A 154 -0.64 -3.08 -9.54
CA LEU A 154 -0.61 -2.09 -8.47
C LEU A 154 0.41 -0.99 -8.76
N LEU A 155 1.61 -1.37 -9.20
CA LEU A 155 2.64 -0.42 -9.59
C LEU A 155 2.17 0.46 -10.76
N TRP A 156 1.51 -0.14 -11.77
CA TRP A 156 0.87 0.61 -12.85
C TRP A 156 -0.11 1.67 -12.30
N GLY A 157 -0.94 1.26 -11.34
CA GLY A 157 -1.89 2.17 -10.68
C GLY A 157 -1.23 3.32 -9.92
N LEU A 158 -0.11 3.05 -9.25
CA LEU A 158 0.66 4.05 -8.50
C LEU A 158 1.33 5.08 -9.42
N LEU A 159 1.71 4.67 -10.63
CA LEU A 159 2.36 5.55 -11.62
C LEU A 159 1.36 6.33 -12.50
N ALA A 160 0.08 5.98 -12.49
CA ALA A 160 -0.94 6.55 -13.38
C ALA A 160 -1.21 8.04 -13.14
N ASP A 161 -0.88 8.55 -11.96
CA ASP A 161 -1.04 9.95 -11.61
C ASP A 161 0.32 10.59 -11.33
N ALA A 162 0.77 11.45 -12.25
CA ALA A 162 2.05 12.14 -12.14
C ALA A 162 2.18 13.06 -10.91
N SER A 163 1.05 13.45 -10.31
CA SER A 163 0.97 14.29 -9.10
C SER A 163 0.89 13.47 -7.81
N SER A 164 0.77 12.15 -7.90
CA SER A 164 0.64 11.25 -6.75
C SER A 164 1.86 11.29 -5.82
N GLU A 165 1.65 10.92 -4.56
CA GLU A 165 2.73 10.84 -3.58
C GLU A 165 3.77 9.79 -3.97
N SER A 166 3.33 8.63 -4.46
CA SER A 166 4.19 7.57 -4.94
C SER A 166 5.13 8.03 -6.06
N VAL A 167 4.63 8.78 -7.05
CA VAL A 167 5.46 9.33 -8.14
C VAL A 167 6.43 10.38 -7.62
N ARG A 168 6.02 11.23 -6.67
CA ARG A 168 6.93 12.19 -6.03
C ARG A 168 8.06 11.50 -5.27
N ILE A 169 7.77 10.42 -4.54
CA ILE A 169 8.77 9.62 -3.83
C ILE A 169 9.75 9.00 -4.84
N LEU A 170 9.28 8.37 -5.90
CA LEU A 170 10.12 7.77 -6.93
C LEU A 170 11.03 8.79 -7.61
N ARG A 171 10.50 9.98 -7.95
CA ARG A 171 11.30 11.08 -8.53
C ARG A 171 12.39 11.57 -7.59
N ARG A 172 12.10 11.72 -6.29
CA ARG A 172 13.10 12.09 -5.28
C ARG A 172 14.16 11.00 -5.12
N GLY A 173 13.78 9.73 -5.31
CA GLY A 173 14.68 8.59 -5.37
C GLY A 173 15.46 8.46 -6.66
N GLN A 174 15.34 9.44 -7.58
CA GLN A 174 16.01 9.46 -8.87
C GLN A 174 15.72 8.23 -9.75
N VAL A 175 14.52 7.62 -9.57
CA VAL A 175 14.07 6.51 -10.40
C VAL A 175 13.79 6.99 -11.81
N ASP A 176 14.32 6.27 -12.79
CA ASP A 176 13.97 6.47 -14.20
C ASP A 176 12.53 5.95 -14.45
N LEU A 177 11.57 6.87 -14.32
CA LEU A 177 10.15 6.53 -14.54
C LEU A 177 9.88 6.11 -16.00
N GLY A 178 10.66 6.61 -16.96
CA GLY A 178 10.52 6.23 -18.37
C GLY A 178 10.86 4.75 -18.56
N ARG A 179 12.00 4.32 -17.98
CA ARG A 179 12.41 2.92 -17.99
C ARG A 179 11.41 2.04 -17.27
N LEU A 180 10.98 2.44 -16.08
CA LEU A 180 10.00 1.70 -15.28
C LEU A 180 8.68 1.49 -16.05
N TRP A 181 8.19 2.53 -16.74
CA TRP A 181 7.02 2.43 -17.62
C TRP A 181 7.25 1.48 -18.81
N ALA A 182 8.43 1.51 -19.41
CA ALA A 182 8.78 0.61 -20.52
C ALA A 182 8.79 -0.84 -20.07
N ASP A 183 9.33 -1.12 -18.87
CA ASP A 183 9.37 -2.44 -18.28
C ASP A 183 7.96 -2.97 -17.95
N LEU A 184 7.13 -2.13 -17.35
CA LEU A 184 5.72 -2.47 -17.07
C LEU A 184 4.93 -2.75 -18.36
N ARG A 185 5.14 -1.97 -19.42
CA ARG A 185 4.49 -2.23 -20.73
C ARG A 185 4.91 -3.57 -21.31
N ARG A 186 6.21 -3.90 -21.25
CA ARG A 186 6.73 -5.20 -21.70
C ARG A 186 6.09 -6.34 -20.90
N TRP A 187 6.05 -6.20 -19.58
CA TRP A 187 5.40 -7.18 -18.74
C TRP A 187 3.91 -7.36 -19.09
N HIS A 188 3.18 -6.27 -19.33
CA HIS A 188 1.78 -6.32 -19.75
C HIS A 188 1.54 -7.00 -21.09
N GLN A 189 2.53 -6.98 -21.99
CA GLN A 189 2.44 -7.63 -23.30
C GLN A 189 2.80 -9.11 -23.25
N SER A 190 3.53 -9.54 -22.19
CA SER A 190 4.02 -10.92 -22.04
C SER A 190 3.16 -11.77 -21.10
N ALA A 191 2.27 -11.16 -20.33
CA ALA A 191 1.43 -11.81 -19.32
C ALA A 191 0.03 -12.09 -19.86
#